data_8f658945807532bd1b636a9f14f07ba9
#
_entry.id   8f658945807532bd1b636a9f14f07ba9
#
_cell.length_a   1.000
_cell.length_b   1.000
_cell.length_c   1.000
_cell.angle_alpha   90.00
_cell.angle_beta   90.00
_cell.angle_gamma   90.00
#
_symmetry.space_group_name_H-M   'P 1'
#
loop_
_entity.id
_entity.type
_entity.pdbx_description
1 polymer ?
#
loop_
_entity_poly.entity_id
_entity_poly.type
_entity_poly.pdbx_seq_one_letter_code
_entity_poly.pdbx_strand_id
1 'polypeptide(L)'
;MAHLDQAVGEFSGFAFHMNQEDREPGRWMPSPLLYASGAVHLGAAAAVLARPRAWPWALGAVAANHIALAAAGLWPRSQLLGPNWTRLPEQEGITARVAITIDDGPEPDVTPQVLAQLREYRACATFFCVGESVLRYPDLAQEIVRRGHAIENHSQRHRHNFSLLGPQGMSAEISRAQDSIFRVTGTRPKFFRAPAGLRNPFLDPVLVRLQLRLASWTRRGFDTVSGDPDAVFRRLADPLRTGDILLLHDGHAARSRSGKPVILEVLPRLLEVLSSRGLRPVTLRSALP
;
A
#
# COMPACT_ATOMS: atom_id res chain seq x y z
N MET A 1 -4.16 -48.05 -21.05
CA MET A 1 -4.06 -47.22 -19.88
C MET A 1 -3.17 -46.00 -20.22
N ALA A 2 -3.66 -45.09 -21.01
CA ALA A 2 -2.96 -43.86 -21.37
C ALA A 2 -3.99 -42.93 -22.05
N HIS A 3 -4.93 -42.34 -21.29
CA HIS A 3 -5.87 -41.31 -21.80
C HIS A 3 -6.70 -40.67 -20.65
N LEU A 4 -6.11 -40.41 -19.50
CA LEU A 4 -6.82 -39.76 -18.37
C LEU A 4 -6.06 -38.62 -17.69
N ASP A 5 -4.91 -38.18 -18.23
CA ASP A 5 -4.04 -37.13 -17.60
C ASP A 5 -4.03 -35.79 -18.35
N GLN A 6 -4.97 -35.53 -19.27
CA GLN A 6 -5.01 -34.25 -20.01
C GLN A 6 -6.16 -33.29 -19.65
N ALA A 7 -6.97 -33.60 -18.64
CA ALA A 7 -8.16 -32.80 -18.31
C ALA A 7 -8.08 -31.93 -17.03
N VAL A 8 -6.92 -31.83 -16.38
CA VAL A 8 -6.76 -31.04 -15.11
C VAL A 8 -5.98 -29.75 -15.31
N GLY A 9 -5.53 -29.43 -16.53
CA GLY A 9 -4.61 -28.32 -16.84
C GLY A 9 -5.26 -26.98 -17.20
N GLU A 10 -6.58 -26.81 -17.32
CA GLU A 10 -7.18 -25.62 -17.94
C GLU A 10 -8.09 -24.76 -17.05
N PHE A 11 -8.10 -24.94 -15.73
CA PHE A 11 -8.90 -24.07 -14.83
C PHE A 11 -8.10 -23.04 -14.01
N SER A 12 -6.87 -22.72 -14.42
CA SER A 12 -5.99 -21.78 -13.70
C SER A 12 -5.83 -20.41 -14.39
N GLY A 13 -6.72 -19.95 -15.25
CA GLY A 13 -6.50 -18.83 -16.15
C GLY A 13 -7.54 -17.71 -16.20
N PHE A 14 -8.46 -17.56 -15.21
CA PHE A 14 -9.38 -16.41 -15.18
C PHE A 14 -9.20 -15.54 -13.93
N ALA A 15 -7.97 -15.12 -13.63
CA ALA A 15 -7.75 -13.93 -12.83
C ALA A 15 -7.91 -12.71 -13.77
N PHE A 16 -9.07 -12.06 -13.73
CA PHE A 16 -9.28 -10.76 -14.37
C PHE A 16 -8.35 -9.75 -13.67
N HIS A 17 -7.10 -9.64 -14.12
CA HIS A 17 -6.19 -8.56 -13.78
C HIS A 17 -6.64 -7.34 -14.60
N MET A 18 -7.58 -6.56 -14.06
CA MET A 18 -7.77 -5.19 -14.54
C MET A 18 -6.53 -4.40 -14.10
N ASN A 19 -5.61 -4.17 -15.03
CA ASN A 19 -4.48 -3.29 -14.85
C ASN A 19 -4.97 -1.87 -14.57
N GLN A 20 -4.29 -1.15 -13.69
CA GLN A 20 -4.56 0.27 -13.41
C GLN A 20 -4.36 1.16 -14.65
N GLU A 21 -3.64 0.64 -15.65
CA GLU A 21 -3.34 1.30 -16.92
C GLU A 21 -4.56 1.43 -17.83
N ASP A 22 -5.57 0.55 -17.67
CA ASP A 22 -6.79 0.53 -18.51
C ASP A 22 -7.89 1.49 -18.04
N ARG A 23 -7.68 2.25 -16.95
CA ARG A 23 -8.68 3.18 -16.45
C ARG A 23 -8.50 4.57 -17.05
N GLU A 24 -9.52 5.05 -17.75
CA GLU A 24 -9.61 6.47 -18.10
C GLU A 24 -9.48 7.35 -16.85
N PRO A 25 -8.68 8.42 -16.89
CA PRO A 25 -8.51 9.33 -15.76
C PRO A 25 -9.86 9.85 -15.26
N GLY A 26 -10.18 9.57 -13.98
CA GLY A 26 -11.36 10.14 -13.32
C GLY A 26 -12.64 9.28 -13.34
N ARG A 27 -12.68 8.14 -14.05
CA ARG A 27 -13.85 7.23 -14.02
C ARG A 27 -13.63 6.06 -13.09
N TRP A 28 -14.32 6.06 -11.94
CA TRP A 28 -14.35 4.92 -11.06
C TRP A 28 -15.25 3.81 -11.60
N MET A 29 -14.78 2.57 -11.50
CA MET A 29 -15.56 1.36 -11.78
C MET A 29 -15.48 0.42 -10.57
N PRO A 30 -16.64 -0.10 -10.09
CA PRO A 30 -16.65 -1.08 -9.00
C PRO A 30 -15.81 -2.31 -9.35
N SER A 31 -15.14 -2.87 -8.36
CA SER A 31 -14.45 -4.16 -8.53
C SER A 31 -15.46 -5.31 -8.71
N PRO A 32 -15.04 -6.46 -9.28
CA PRO A 32 -15.91 -7.64 -9.40
C PRO A 32 -16.55 -8.06 -8.08
N LEU A 33 -15.83 -7.95 -6.95
CA LEU A 33 -16.37 -8.24 -5.62
C LEU A 33 -17.51 -7.27 -5.23
N LEU A 34 -17.41 -5.99 -5.60
CA LEU A 34 -18.47 -5.01 -5.31
C LEU A 34 -19.70 -5.24 -6.19
N TYR A 35 -19.52 -5.63 -7.46
CA TYR A 35 -20.65 -6.06 -8.31
C TYR A 35 -21.34 -7.30 -7.73
N ALA A 36 -20.57 -8.32 -7.35
CA ALA A 36 -21.11 -9.53 -6.71
C ALA A 36 -21.85 -9.18 -5.40
N SER A 37 -21.30 -8.28 -4.61
CA SER A 37 -21.95 -7.79 -3.39
C SER A 37 -23.32 -7.14 -3.68
N GLY A 38 -23.41 -6.29 -4.69
CA GLY A 38 -24.68 -5.73 -5.15
C GLY A 38 -25.68 -6.79 -5.56
N ALA A 39 -25.24 -7.80 -6.34
CA ALA A 39 -26.09 -8.92 -6.77
C ALA A 39 -26.61 -9.75 -5.57
N VAL A 40 -25.76 -10.01 -4.57
CA VAL A 40 -26.18 -10.71 -3.33
C VAL A 40 -27.28 -9.94 -2.60
N HIS A 41 -27.16 -8.63 -2.44
CA HIS A 41 -28.18 -7.81 -1.76
C HIS A 41 -29.49 -7.77 -2.53
N LEU A 42 -29.43 -7.58 -3.86
CA LEU A 42 -30.62 -7.59 -4.72
C LEU A 42 -31.30 -8.96 -4.70
N GLY A 43 -30.51 -10.04 -4.82
CA GLY A 43 -31.02 -11.40 -4.79
C GLY A 43 -31.66 -11.78 -3.44
N ALA A 44 -31.01 -11.36 -2.33
CA ALA A 44 -31.54 -11.55 -0.98
C ALA A 44 -32.90 -10.83 -0.79
N ALA A 45 -32.97 -9.57 -1.23
CA ALA A 45 -34.22 -8.80 -1.17
C ALA A 45 -35.32 -9.45 -2.04
N ALA A 46 -35.01 -9.83 -3.28
CA ALA A 46 -35.97 -10.51 -4.17
C ALA A 46 -36.45 -11.85 -3.59
N ALA A 47 -35.56 -12.63 -2.99
CA ALA A 47 -35.90 -13.92 -2.37
C ALA A 47 -36.88 -13.75 -1.19
N VAL A 48 -36.65 -12.73 -0.34
CA VAL A 48 -37.56 -12.45 0.80
C VAL A 48 -38.93 -11.93 0.33
N LEU A 49 -38.94 -11.07 -0.70
CA LEU A 49 -40.19 -10.58 -1.30
C LEU A 49 -41.01 -11.70 -1.92
N ALA A 50 -40.36 -12.61 -2.66
CA ALA A 50 -41.05 -13.76 -3.30
C ALA A 50 -41.45 -14.85 -2.30
N ARG A 51 -40.66 -15.06 -1.27
CA ARG A 51 -40.87 -16.10 -0.23
C ARG A 51 -40.43 -15.57 1.13
N PRO A 52 -41.32 -14.93 1.93
CA PRO A 52 -40.95 -14.35 3.22
C PRO A 52 -40.19 -15.29 4.18
N ARG A 53 -40.49 -16.60 4.10
CA ARG A 53 -39.77 -17.61 4.92
C ARG A 53 -38.32 -17.80 4.55
N ALA A 54 -37.83 -17.22 3.42
CA ALA A 54 -36.42 -17.29 3.00
C ALA A 54 -35.51 -16.28 3.76
N TRP A 55 -36.05 -15.42 4.63
CA TRP A 55 -35.31 -14.38 5.35
C TRP A 55 -34.04 -14.88 6.09
N PRO A 56 -34.01 -16.08 6.73
CA PRO A 56 -32.78 -16.51 7.40
C PRO A 56 -31.64 -16.79 6.42
N TRP A 57 -31.98 -17.36 5.26
CA TRP A 57 -31.00 -17.63 4.19
C TRP A 57 -30.50 -16.34 3.54
N ALA A 58 -31.39 -15.38 3.30
CA ALA A 58 -31.06 -14.07 2.80
C ALA A 58 -30.13 -13.33 3.76
N LEU A 59 -30.42 -13.35 5.06
CA LEU A 59 -29.57 -12.78 6.11
C LEU A 59 -28.19 -13.46 6.15
N GLY A 60 -28.17 -14.80 6.10
CA GLY A 60 -26.91 -15.56 6.04
C GLY A 60 -26.04 -15.19 4.83
N ALA A 61 -26.66 -15.05 3.65
CA ALA A 61 -25.94 -14.66 2.42
C ALA A 61 -25.38 -13.23 2.54
N VAL A 62 -26.17 -12.28 3.06
CA VAL A 62 -25.71 -10.89 3.28
C VAL A 62 -24.58 -10.84 4.33
N ALA A 63 -24.71 -11.59 5.43
CA ALA A 63 -23.66 -11.67 6.45
C ALA A 63 -22.35 -12.25 5.88
N ALA A 64 -22.42 -13.35 5.12
CA ALA A 64 -21.25 -13.94 4.47
C ALA A 64 -20.59 -12.97 3.48
N ASN A 65 -21.39 -12.21 2.71
CA ASN A 65 -20.89 -11.18 1.82
C ASN A 65 -20.15 -10.05 2.59
N HIS A 66 -20.70 -9.57 3.71
CA HIS A 66 -20.02 -8.55 4.52
C HIS A 66 -18.75 -9.08 5.17
N ILE A 67 -18.70 -10.35 5.57
CA ILE A 67 -17.45 -10.99 6.03
C ILE A 67 -16.41 -11.02 4.92
N ALA A 68 -16.79 -11.35 3.69
CA ALA A 68 -15.89 -11.35 2.55
C ALA A 68 -15.33 -9.93 2.24
N LEU A 69 -16.19 -8.90 2.26
CA LEU A 69 -15.77 -7.51 2.11
C LEU A 69 -14.81 -7.06 3.23
N ALA A 70 -15.13 -7.42 4.47
CA ALA A 70 -14.26 -7.13 5.62
C ALA A 70 -12.90 -7.83 5.49
N ALA A 71 -12.89 -9.12 5.16
CA ALA A 71 -11.66 -9.88 4.94
C ALA A 71 -10.79 -9.27 3.82
N ALA A 72 -11.42 -8.85 2.71
CA ALA A 72 -10.73 -8.16 1.63
C ALA A 72 -10.13 -6.81 2.09
N GLY A 73 -10.79 -6.09 2.98
CA GLY A 73 -10.33 -4.82 3.54
C GLY A 73 -9.24 -4.97 4.61
N LEU A 74 -9.29 -6.06 5.38
CA LEU A 74 -8.30 -6.40 6.41
C LEU A 74 -7.02 -7.03 5.84
N TRP A 75 -7.03 -7.40 4.56
CA TRP A 75 -5.83 -7.91 3.87
C TRP A 75 -5.14 -6.79 3.09
N PRO A 76 -4.03 -6.21 3.59
CA PRO A 76 -3.41 -5.01 3.02
C PRO A 76 -2.99 -5.13 1.55
N ARG A 77 -2.66 -6.35 1.10
CA ARG A 77 -2.25 -6.63 -0.29
C ARG A 77 -3.39 -7.08 -1.19
N SER A 78 -4.62 -7.11 -0.70
CA SER A 78 -5.80 -7.46 -1.50
C SER A 78 -5.94 -6.51 -2.69
N GLN A 79 -6.45 -7.03 -3.80
CA GLN A 79 -6.89 -6.26 -4.97
C GLN A 79 -8.42 -6.39 -5.17
N LEU A 80 -9.11 -7.10 -4.29
CA LEU A 80 -10.54 -7.39 -4.40
C LEU A 80 -11.43 -6.15 -4.24
N LEU A 81 -10.94 -5.08 -3.57
CA LEU A 81 -11.68 -3.82 -3.39
C LEU A 81 -11.20 -2.72 -4.33
N GLY A 82 -10.46 -3.04 -5.37
CA GLY A 82 -9.88 -2.11 -6.33
C GLY A 82 -8.37 -2.28 -6.46
N PRO A 83 -7.74 -1.63 -7.47
CA PRO A 83 -6.32 -1.72 -7.76
C PRO A 83 -5.45 -1.36 -6.57
N ASN A 84 -4.31 -2.05 -6.45
CA ASN A 84 -3.38 -1.85 -5.36
C ASN A 84 -1.97 -2.24 -5.83
N TRP A 85 -1.04 -1.31 -5.82
CA TRP A 85 0.35 -1.57 -6.14
C TRP A 85 1.03 -2.33 -5.00
N THR A 86 1.09 -3.63 -5.15
CA THR A 86 1.79 -4.52 -4.20
C THR A 86 3.19 -4.86 -4.68
N ARG A 87 3.48 -4.58 -5.97
CA ARG A 87 4.74 -4.80 -6.68
C ARG A 87 4.90 -3.70 -7.72
N LEU A 88 6.15 -3.35 -8.07
CA LEU A 88 6.42 -2.44 -9.19
C LEU A 88 5.93 -3.09 -10.50
N PRO A 89 5.34 -2.31 -11.41
CA PRO A 89 4.97 -2.81 -12.74
C PRO A 89 6.22 -3.25 -13.51
N GLU A 90 6.04 -4.29 -14.31
CA GLU A 90 7.06 -4.69 -15.27
C GLU A 90 7.14 -3.63 -16.37
N GLN A 91 8.35 -3.21 -16.73
CA GLN A 91 8.60 -2.31 -17.84
C GLN A 91 9.63 -2.94 -18.75
N GLU A 92 9.34 -2.94 -20.04
CA GLU A 92 10.20 -3.53 -21.05
C GLU A 92 11.60 -2.90 -21.02
N GLY A 93 12.63 -3.73 -21.03
CA GLY A 93 14.04 -3.28 -20.98
C GLY A 93 14.51 -2.75 -19.62
N ILE A 94 13.65 -2.65 -18.60
CA ILE A 94 14.02 -2.17 -17.27
C ILE A 94 13.88 -3.30 -16.26
N THR A 95 15.00 -3.92 -15.94
CA THR A 95 15.09 -5.01 -14.97
C THR A 95 15.76 -4.55 -13.66
N ALA A 96 15.75 -5.40 -12.65
CA ALA A 96 16.52 -5.21 -11.41
C ALA A 96 16.14 -3.96 -10.57
N ARG A 97 14.85 -3.59 -10.51
CA ARG A 97 14.36 -2.51 -9.66
C ARG A 97 13.67 -3.02 -8.40
N VAL A 98 13.82 -2.27 -7.31
CA VAL A 98 13.14 -2.47 -6.03
C VAL A 98 12.70 -1.11 -5.49
N ALA A 99 11.55 -1.00 -4.86
CA ALA A 99 11.16 0.22 -4.16
C ALA A 99 11.36 0.06 -2.65
N ILE A 100 12.18 0.93 -2.05
CA ILE A 100 12.20 1.13 -0.61
C ILE A 100 11.13 2.15 -0.28
N THR A 101 10.19 1.79 0.60
CA THR A 101 9.13 2.69 1.06
C THR A 101 9.17 2.83 2.57
N ILE A 102 8.98 4.05 3.08
CA ILE A 102 9.17 4.42 4.48
C ILE A 102 7.93 5.21 4.92
N ASP A 103 7.24 4.73 5.94
CA ASP A 103 5.96 5.26 6.40
C ASP A 103 6.11 6.05 7.71
N ASP A 104 5.09 6.86 8.04
CA ASP A 104 4.82 7.57 9.28
C ASP A 104 5.61 8.88 9.49
N GLY A 105 6.65 9.14 8.71
CA GLY A 105 7.48 10.34 8.83
C GLY A 105 6.83 11.65 8.33
N PRO A 106 7.62 12.74 8.27
CA PRO A 106 9.01 12.83 8.72
C PRO A 106 9.13 12.81 10.25
N GLU A 107 10.14 12.11 10.77
CA GLU A 107 10.48 12.02 12.19
C GLU A 107 11.85 12.67 12.45
N PRO A 108 11.96 13.75 13.28
CA PRO A 108 13.16 14.55 13.37
C PRO A 108 14.40 13.80 13.85
N ASP A 109 14.24 12.79 14.69
CA ASP A 109 15.36 12.00 15.23
C ASP A 109 15.81 10.86 14.31
N VAL A 110 14.96 10.43 13.38
CA VAL A 110 15.18 9.22 12.55
C VAL A 110 15.37 9.55 11.09
N THR A 111 14.49 10.35 10.49
CA THR A 111 14.50 10.65 9.06
C THR A 111 15.84 11.23 8.57
N PRO A 112 16.54 12.14 9.29
CA PRO A 112 17.85 12.65 8.86
C PRO A 112 18.90 11.54 8.74
N GLN A 113 18.90 10.57 9.65
CA GLN A 113 19.81 9.44 9.65
C GLN A 113 19.50 8.48 8.49
N VAL A 114 18.22 8.22 8.25
CA VAL A 114 17.76 7.44 7.08
C VAL A 114 18.22 8.11 5.77
N LEU A 115 18.06 9.42 5.64
CA LEU A 115 18.51 10.17 4.47
C LEU A 115 20.03 10.13 4.29
N ALA A 116 20.80 10.11 5.37
CA ALA A 116 22.25 9.97 5.33
C ALA A 116 22.66 8.58 4.82
N GLN A 117 22.03 7.52 5.30
CA GLN A 117 22.27 6.14 4.87
C GLN A 117 21.89 5.95 3.38
N LEU A 118 20.71 6.46 2.95
CA LEU A 118 20.31 6.40 1.53
C LEU A 118 21.32 7.11 0.61
N ARG A 119 21.85 8.26 1.03
CA ARG A 119 22.87 9.02 0.28
C ARG A 119 24.17 8.22 0.11
N GLU A 120 24.63 7.55 1.15
CA GLU A 120 25.84 6.74 1.13
C GLU A 120 25.79 5.68 0.02
N TYR A 121 24.64 5.05 -0.18
CA TYR A 121 24.42 4.05 -1.22
C TYR A 121 23.87 4.62 -2.54
N ARG A 122 23.73 5.93 -2.69
CA ARG A 122 23.09 6.60 -3.84
C ARG A 122 21.70 6.03 -4.14
N ALA A 123 20.98 5.65 -3.11
CA ALA A 123 19.68 5.02 -3.19
C ALA A 123 18.55 6.05 -3.10
N CYS A 124 17.48 5.84 -3.89
CA CYS A 124 16.24 6.60 -3.75
C CYS A 124 15.20 5.80 -2.98
N ALA A 125 14.31 6.50 -2.27
CA ALA A 125 13.20 5.91 -1.53
C ALA A 125 11.91 6.72 -1.72
N THR A 126 10.77 6.12 -1.38
CA THR A 126 9.47 6.81 -1.31
C THR A 126 9.05 6.90 0.15
N PHE A 127 8.80 8.11 0.63
CA PHE A 127 8.33 8.39 1.97
C PHE A 127 6.82 8.64 1.94
N PHE A 128 6.04 7.80 2.60
CA PHE A 128 4.62 8.02 2.84
C PHE A 128 4.46 8.82 4.13
N CYS A 129 4.31 10.12 3.96
CA CYS A 129 4.35 11.05 5.08
C CYS A 129 2.95 11.38 5.60
N VAL A 130 2.85 11.52 6.92
CA VAL A 130 1.67 12.01 7.63
C VAL A 130 1.59 13.53 7.46
N GLY A 131 0.45 14.04 7.01
CA GLY A 131 0.30 15.47 6.71
C GLY A 131 0.58 16.40 7.89
N GLU A 132 0.19 16.01 9.12
CA GLU A 132 0.52 16.77 10.34
C GLU A 132 2.01 16.76 10.63
N SER A 133 2.73 15.66 10.39
CA SER A 133 4.19 15.61 10.56
C SER A 133 4.90 16.50 9.53
N VAL A 134 4.42 16.52 8.27
CA VAL A 134 4.94 17.41 7.23
C VAL A 134 4.80 18.89 7.63
N LEU A 135 3.65 19.28 8.19
CA LEU A 135 3.43 20.66 8.67
C LEU A 135 4.27 20.99 9.91
N ARG A 136 4.54 20.01 10.75
CA ARG A 136 5.35 20.17 11.97
C ARG A 136 6.84 20.27 11.67
N TYR A 137 7.32 19.56 10.66
CA TYR A 137 8.72 19.48 10.25
C TYR A 137 8.92 19.82 8.77
N PRO A 138 8.57 21.08 8.36
CA PRO A 138 8.54 21.45 6.94
C PRO A 138 9.91 21.38 6.27
N ASP A 139 10.97 21.80 6.96
CA ASP A 139 12.34 21.78 6.42
C ASP A 139 12.80 20.34 6.14
N LEU A 140 12.43 19.40 6.99
CA LEU A 140 12.77 17.99 6.81
C LEU A 140 12.00 17.37 5.64
N ALA A 141 10.72 17.72 5.48
CA ALA A 141 9.93 17.29 4.32
C ALA A 141 10.49 17.84 2.99
N GLN A 142 10.94 19.11 3.00
CA GLN A 142 11.65 19.70 1.84
C GLN A 142 12.98 19.00 1.58
N GLU A 143 13.71 18.63 2.64
CA GLU A 143 14.99 17.91 2.51
C GLU A 143 14.82 16.54 1.85
N ILE A 144 13.77 15.80 2.18
CA ILE A 144 13.43 14.53 1.51
C ILE A 144 13.36 14.74 -0.01
N VAL A 145 12.61 15.76 -0.45
CA VAL A 145 12.43 16.06 -1.89
C VAL A 145 13.73 16.57 -2.53
N ARG A 146 14.46 17.49 -1.86
CA ARG A 146 15.73 18.04 -2.36
C ARG A 146 16.79 16.97 -2.60
N ARG A 147 16.76 15.88 -1.84
CA ARG A 147 17.67 14.74 -2.00
C ARG A 147 17.23 13.72 -3.07
N GLY A 148 16.15 14.02 -3.79
CA GLY A 148 15.66 13.18 -4.90
C GLY A 148 14.80 12.00 -4.48
N HIS A 149 14.31 11.99 -3.24
CA HIS A 149 13.32 11.01 -2.79
C HIS A 149 11.90 11.49 -3.14
N ALA A 150 10.95 10.54 -3.24
CA ALA A 150 9.54 10.88 -3.41
C ALA A 150 8.88 11.03 -2.03
N ILE A 151 7.97 12.02 -1.92
CA ILE A 151 7.06 12.15 -0.79
C ILE A 151 5.64 11.87 -1.25
N GLU A 152 4.94 10.99 -0.53
CA GLU A 152 3.62 10.49 -0.87
C GLU A 152 2.68 10.57 0.34
N ASN A 153 1.39 10.33 0.14
CA ASN A 153 0.35 10.60 1.10
C ASN A 153 0.08 9.41 2.05
N HIS A 154 0.21 9.63 3.38
CA HIS A 154 -0.13 8.67 4.43
C HIS A 154 -1.27 9.16 5.34
N SER A 155 -2.28 9.83 4.80
CA SER A 155 -3.36 10.55 5.48
C SER A 155 -2.89 11.78 6.29
N GLN A 156 -3.84 12.60 6.74
CA GLN A 156 -3.50 13.81 7.50
C GLN A 156 -3.03 13.52 8.92
N ARG A 157 -3.67 12.54 9.61
CA ARG A 157 -3.49 12.30 11.05
C ARG A 157 -3.10 10.88 11.41
N HIS A 158 -2.91 10.02 10.42
CA HIS A 158 -2.65 8.60 10.65
C HIS A 158 -3.61 7.95 11.67
N ARG A 159 -4.95 8.16 11.47
CA ARG A 159 -5.96 7.69 12.42
C ARG A 159 -6.00 6.16 12.45
N HIS A 160 -5.94 5.57 13.64
CA HIS A 160 -6.05 4.11 13.81
C HIS A 160 -7.38 3.53 13.28
N ASN A 161 -8.46 4.32 13.29
CA ASN A 161 -9.76 3.93 12.76
C ASN A 161 -9.99 4.40 11.31
N PHE A 162 -8.94 4.70 10.55
CA PHE A 162 -9.06 5.18 9.17
C PHE A 162 -9.93 4.25 8.30
N SER A 163 -9.75 2.93 8.41
CA SER A 163 -10.51 1.94 7.63
C SER A 163 -12.01 1.86 7.99
N LEU A 164 -12.43 2.49 9.09
CA LEU A 164 -13.85 2.59 9.51
C LEU A 164 -14.50 3.91 9.09
N LEU A 165 -13.75 4.82 8.48
CA LEU A 165 -14.31 6.08 8.00
C LEU A 165 -15.22 5.85 6.80
N GLY A 166 -16.28 6.66 6.71
CA GLY A 166 -17.08 6.80 5.50
C GLY A 166 -16.35 7.62 4.43
N PRO A 167 -16.91 7.70 3.20
CA PRO A 167 -16.24 8.32 2.05
C PRO A 167 -15.87 9.79 2.29
N GLN A 168 -16.70 10.56 2.99
CA GLN A 168 -16.40 11.96 3.32
C GLN A 168 -15.23 12.09 4.29
N GLY A 169 -15.16 11.24 5.33
CA GLY A 169 -14.07 11.23 6.29
C GLY A 169 -12.73 10.83 5.64
N MET A 170 -12.75 9.78 4.79
CA MET A 170 -11.56 9.39 4.01
C MET A 170 -11.11 10.51 3.08
N SER A 171 -12.04 11.10 2.32
CA SER A 171 -11.73 12.20 1.42
C SER A 171 -11.09 13.38 2.17
N ALA A 172 -11.63 13.76 3.32
CA ALA A 172 -11.10 14.85 4.13
C ALA A 172 -9.68 14.57 4.66
N GLU A 173 -9.41 13.35 5.15
CA GLU A 173 -8.07 12.95 5.63
C GLU A 173 -7.05 12.93 4.49
N ILE A 174 -7.42 12.42 3.32
CA ILE A 174 -6.52 12.30 2.19
C ILE A 174 -6.27 13.66 1.52
N SER A 175 -7.32 14.45 1.24
CA SER A 175 -7.16 15.74 0.57
C SER A 175 -6.40 16.76 1.43
N ARG A 176 -6.64 16.79 2.75
CA ARG A 176 -5.85 17.64 3.65
C ARG A 176 -4.36 17.28 3.63
N ALA A 177 -4.01 16.00 3.63
CA ALA A 177 -2.63 15.57 3.52
C ALA A 177 -2.01 15.94 2.16
N GLN A 178 -2.77 15.81 1.05
CA GLN A 178 -2.36 16.31 -0.28
C GLN A 178 -1.98 17.79 -0.22
N ASP A 179 -2.85 18.61 0.38
CA ASP A 179 -2.65 20.05 0.48
C ASP A 179 -1.51 20.42 1.42
N SER A 180 -1.36 19.69 2.54
CA SER A 180 -0.24 19.88 3.48
C SER A 180 1.10 19.59 2.83
N ILE A 181 1.22 18.45 2.15
CA ILE A 181 2.43 18.05 1.44
C ILE A 181 2.75 19.02 0.31
N PHE A 182 1.75 19.36 -0.52
CA PHE A 182 1.95 20.31 -1.62
C PHE A 182 2.38 21.69 -1.14
N ARG A 183 1.76 22.21 -0.09
CA ARG A 183 2.09 23.52 0.50
C ARG A 183 3.54 23.59 0.93
N VAL A 184 4.06 22.53 1.54
CA VAL A 184 5.42 22.50 2.08
C VAL A 184 6.45 22.17 1.01
N THR A 185 6.17 21.24 0.11
CA THR A 185 7.17 20.68 -0.80
C THR A 185 7.02 21.13 -2.26
N GLY A 186 5.92 21.79 -2.61
CA GLY A 186 5.59 22.12 -4.00
C GLY A 186 5.21 20.91 -4.86
N THR A 187 5.19 19.71 -4.29
CA THR A 187 4.96 18.46 -5.03
C THR A 187 3.66 17.79 -4.59
N ARG A 188 2.74 17.53 -5.53
CA ARG A 188 1.51 16.78 -5.24
C ARG A 188 1.80 15.27 -5.19
N PRO A 189 1.37 14.55 -4.14
CA PRO A 189 1.41 13.10 -4.09
C PRO A 189 0.68 12.46 -5.28
N LYS A 190 1.19 11.33 -5.74
CA LYS A 190 0.60 10.46 -6.77
C LYS A 190 0.13 9.13 -6.20
N PHE A 191 0.64 8.79 -5.03
CA PHE A 191 0.29 7.57 -4.31
C PHE A 191 -0.29 7.90 -2.94
N PHE A 192 -1.14 6.99 -2.49
CA PHE A 192 -1.66 6.94 -1.13
C PHE A 192 -1.37 5.57 -0.53
N ARG A 193 -0.99 5.53 0.73
CA ARG A 193 -0.95 4.30 1.51
C ARG A 193 -1.88 4.45 2.70
N ALA A 194 -2.77 3.48 2.89
CA ALA A 194 -3.70 3.49 4.00
C ALA A 194 -2.98 3.20 5.32
N PRO A 195 -3.28 3.91 6.43
CA PRO A 195 -2.80 3.57 7.76
C PRO A 195 -2.98 2.09 8.08
N ALA A 196 -1.94 1.44 8.59
CA ALA A 196 -1.84 -0.01 8.81
C ALA A 196 -2.11 -0.88 7.56
N GLY A 197 -2.27 -0.29 6.38
CA GLY A 197 -2.65 -0.98 5.15
C GLY A 197 -4.14 -1.37 5.07
N LEU A 198 -4.96 -0.97 6.04
CA LEU A 198 -6.35 -1.37 6.15
C LEU A 198 -7.28 -0.43 5.39
N ARG A 199 -8.30 -1.00 4.72
CA ARG A 199 -9.24 -0.24 3.90
C ARG A 199 -10.65 -0.83 3.94
N ASN A 200 -11.58 -0.09 3.39
CA ASN A 200 -12.96 -0.52 3.14
C ASN A 200 -13.36 -0.22 1.67
N PRO A 201 -14.54 -0.63 1.20
CA PRO A 201 -15.00 -0.39 -0.17
C PRO A 201 -15.06 1.07 -0.62
N PHE A 202 -15.07 2.03 0.30
CA PHE A 202 -15.14 3.46 -0.05
C PHE A 202 -13.80 4.08 -0.42
N LEU A 203 -12.68 3.42 -0.14
CA LEU A 203 -11.36 4.01 -0.39
C LEU A 203 -11.07 4.17 -1.89
N ASP A 204 -11.31 3.14 -2.69
CA ASP A 204 -10.99 3.17 -4.14
C ASP A 204 -11.70 4.31 -4.90
N PRO A 205 -13.04 4.53 -4.77
CA PRO A 205 -13.69 5.68 -5.41
C PRO A 205 -13.19 7.04 -4.92
N VAL A 206 -12.75 7.14 -3.66
CA VAL A 206 -12.14 8.37 -3.13
C VAL A 206 -10.79 8.61 -3.78
N LEU A 207 -9.94 7.60 -3.91
CA LEU A 207 -8.62 7.71 -4.53
C LEU A 207 -8.72 8.08 -6.03
N VAL A 208 -9.65 7.46 -6.77
CA VAL A 208 -9.90 7.81 -8.18
C VAL A 208 -10.26 9.30 -8.32
N ARG A 209 -11.17 9.79 -7.49
CA ARG A 209 -11.55 11.21 -7.50
C ARG A 209 -10.39 12.15 -7.16
N LEU A 210 -9.49 11.74 -6.26
CA LEU A 210 -8.33 12.51 -5.86
C LEU A 210 -7.09 12.26 -6.74
N GLN A 211 -7.24 11.46 -7.81
CA GLN A 211 -6.18 11.11 -8.76
C GLN A 211 -4.96 10.46 -8.09
N LEU A 212 -5.21 9.60 -7.10
CA LEU A 212 -4.21 8.86 -6.35
C LEU A 212 -4.26 7.36 -6.67
N ARG A 213 -3.11 6.72 -6.66
CA ARG A 213 -2.97 5.27 -6.71
C ARG A 213 -2.75 4.71 -5.31
N LEU A 214 -3.42 3.60 -4.98
CA LEU A 214 -3.14 2.88 -3.75
C LEU A 214 -1.82 2.11 -3.90
N ALA A 215 -0.94 2.21 -2.90
CA ALA A 215 0.26 1.39 -2.82
C ALA A 215 0.34 0.68 -1.47
N SER A 216 0.54 -0.64 -1.54
CA SER A 216 0.90 -1.48 -0.41
C SER A 216 2.37 -1.90 -0.53
N TRP A 217 2.68 -3.14 -0.24
CA TRP A 217 4.04 -3.69 -0.24
C TRP A 217 4.04 -5.16 -0.66
N THR A 218 5.17 -5.61 -1.17
CA THR A 218 5.43 -7.04 -1.35
C THR A 218 5.93 -7.63 -0.04
N ARG A 219 6.79 -6.89 0.66
CA ARG A 219 7.50 -7.36 1.87
C ARG A 219 7.40 -6.34 2.99
N ARG A 220 7.15 -6.83 4.20
CA ARG A 220 7.05 -6.03 5.43
C ARG A 220 7.98 -6.60 6.50
N GLY A 221 8.79 -5.74 7.11
CA GLY A 221 9.71 -6.11 8.18
C GLY A 221 9.04 -6.31 9.54
N PHE A 222 7.87 -5.68 9.76
CA PHE A 222 7.22 -5.53 11.07
C PHE A 222 8.09 -4.74 12.07
N ASP A 223 8.82 -3.79 11.57
CA ASP A 223 9.76 -2.93 12.28
C ASP A 223 9.10 -1.93 13.25
N THR A 224 7.79 -1.79 13.24
CA THR A 224 7.01 -1.06 14.26
C THR A 224 6.73 -1.90 15.51
N VAL A 225 6.88 -3.23 15.44
CA VAL A 225 6.57 -4.19 16.50
C VAL A 225 7.82 -4.94 16.96
N SER A 226 8.68 -5.31 16.01
CA SER A 226 9.89 -6.09 16.27
C SER A 226 11.11 -5.16 16.36
N GLY A 227 11.73 -5.10 17.53
CA GLY A 227 13.04 -4.46 17.74
C GLY A 227 14.24 -5.37 17.46
N ASP A 228 14.03 -6.58 16.89
CA ASP A 228 15.10 -7.48 16.46
C ASP A 228 15.53 -7.18 15.02
N PRO A 229 16.71 -6.55 14.80
CA PRO A 229 17.17 -6.17 13.46
C PRO A 229 17.34 -7.38 12.53
N ASP A 230 17.73 -8.53 13.05
CA ASP A 230 17.93 -9.73 12.25
C ASP A 230 16.59 -10.31 11.76
N ALA A 231 15.59 -10.34 12.62
CA ALA A 231 14.27 -10.80 12.24
C ALA A 231 13.62 -9.87 11.22
N VAL A 232 13.72 -8.55 11.41
CA VAL A 232 13.22 -7.53 10.46
C VAL A 232 13.92 -7.65 9.12
N PHE A 233 15.26 -7.73 9.14
CA PHE A 233 16.08 -7.87 7.92
C PHE A 233 15.70 -9.13 7.13
N ARG A 234 15.66 -10.31 7.77
CA ARG A 234 15.28 -11.56 7.08
C ARG A 234 13.92 -11.47 6.40
N ARG A 235 12.91 -10.88 7.06
CA ARG A 235 11.56 -10.73 6.46
C ARG A 235 11.57 -9.85 5.22
N LEU A 236 12.43 -8.84 5.16
CA LEU A 236 12.56 -7.94 4.02
C LEU A 236 13.41 -8.54 2.90
N ALA A 237 14.53 -9.20 3.23
CA ALA A 237 15.57 -9.60 2.31
C ALA A 237 15.43 -11.04 1.77
N ASP A 238 14.62 -11.92 2.40
CA ASP A 238 14.54 -13.33 2.02
C ASP A 238 13.11 -13.78 1.67
N PRO A 239 12.88 -14.21 0.41
CA PRO A 239 13.67 -13.95 -0.81
C PRO A 239 13.36 -12.56 -1.38
N LEU A 240 14.39 -11.78 -1.69
CA LEU A 240 14.27 -10.48 -2.33
C LEU A 240 14.28 -10.65 -3.86
N ARG A 241 13.33 -10.01 -4.56
CA ARG A 241 13.12 -10.14 -5.99
C ARG A 241 12.96 -8.78 -6.66
N THR A 242 13.31 -8.71 -7.94
CA THR A 242 12.97 -7.57 -8.80
C THR A 242 11.47 -7.23 -8.68
N GLY A 243 11.17 -5.94 -8.63
CA GLY A 243 9.81 -5.44 -8.50
C GLY A 243 9.26 -5.42 -7.07
N ASP A 244 10.01 -5.92 -6.08
CA ASP A 244 9.54 -5.86 -4.69
C ASP A 244 9.38 -4.42 -4.20
N ILE A 245 8.31 -4.18 -3.46
CA ILE A 245 8.07 -2.97 -2.68
C ILE A 245 8.28 -3.33 -1.21
N LEU A 246 9.29 -2.72 -0.60
CA LEU A 246 9.71 -2.99 0.78
C LEU A 246 9.13 -1.93 1.70
N LEU A 247 8.53 -2.35 2.81
CA LEU A 247 7.95 -1.46 3.81
C LEU A 247 8.81 -1.40 5.06
N LEU A 248 9.22 -0.19 5.41
CA LEU A 248 9.88 0.22 6.65
C LEU A 248 9.17 1.45 7.24
N HIS A 249 9.53 1.85 8.46
CA HIS A 249 8.95 3.02 9.14
C HIS A 249 10.06 3.84 9.78
N ASP A 250 10.05 5.18 9.56
CA ASP A 250 10.89 6.12 10.30
C ASP A 250 10.14 6.71 11.51
N GLY A 251 8.82 6.93 11.39
CA GLY A 251 7.96 7.15 12.55
C GLY A 251 7.53 5.83 13.21
N HIS A 252 7.38 5.82 14.52
CA HIS A 252 6.92 4.66 15.32
C HIS A 252 7.77 3.37 15.19
N ALA A 253 9.00 3.45 14.66
CA ALA A 253 9.90 2.30 14.61
C ALA A 253 10.19 1.75 16.02
N ALA A 254 10.11 0.42 16.18
CA ALA A 254 10.51 -0.24 17.41
C ALA A 254 12.00 0.00 17.68
N ARG A 255 12.38 -0.01 18.96
CA ARG A 255 13.78 0.13 19.34
C ARG A 255 14.45 -1.21 19.50
N SER A 256 15.67 -1.32 18.99
CA SER A 256 16.52 -2.49 19.17
C SER A 256 17.08 -2.57 20.61
N ARG A 257 17.81 -3.63 20.89
CA ARG A 257 18.52 -3.76 22.19
C ARG A 257 19.55 -2.66 22.43
N SER A 258 20.07 -2.03 21.38
CA SER A 258 20.97 -0.87 21.49
C SER A 258 20.23 0.44 21.82
N GLY A 259 18.90 0.44 21.89
CA GLY A 259 18.05 1.60 22.07
C GLY A 259 17.81 2.41 20.80
N LYS A 260 18.40 2.05 19.67
CA LYS A 260 18.22 2.73 18.37
C LYS A 260 16.91 2.29 17.69
N PRO A 261 16.25 3.17 16.92
CA PRO A 261 15.20 2.76 16.00
C PRO A 261 15.70 1.64 15.06
N VAL A 262 14.98 0.53 14.99
CA VAL A 262 15.43 -0.69 14.29
C VAL A 262 15.71 -0.48 12.81
N ILE A 263 15.00 0.46 12.17
CA ILE A 263 15.24 0.84 10.76
C ILE A 263 16.70 1.27 10.54
N LEU A 264 17.32 1.99 11.50
CA LEU A 264 18.69 2.51 11.36
C LEU A 264 19.75 1.39 11.38
N GLU A 265 19.42 0.23 11.90
CA GLU A 265 20.30 -0.95 11.88
C GLU A 265 19.98 -1.89 10.69
N VAL A 266 18.75 -1.87 10.20
CA VAL A 266 18.29 -2.73 9.10
C VAL A 266 18.58 -2.12 7.72
N LEU A 267 18.34 -0.82 7.56
CA LEU A 267 18.44 -0.17 6.25
C LEU A 267 19.84 -0.26 5.62
N PRO A 268 20.96 -0.05 6.33
CA PRO A 268 22.30 -0.21 5.73
C PRO A 268 22.54 -1.62 5.19
N ARG A 269 22.15 -2.65 5.96
CA ARG A 269 22.27 -4.05 5.57
C ARG A 269 21.43 -4.39 4.33
N LEU A 270 20.23 -3.81 4.27
CA LEU A 270 19.34 -3.97 3.12
C LEU A 270 19.93 -3.31 1.88
N LEU A 271 20.46 -2.10 2.00
CA LEU A 271 21.13 -1.37 0.91
C LEU A 271 22.36 -2.11 0.39
N GLU A 272 23.16 -2.71 1.27
CA GLU A 272 24.30 -3.54 0.91
C GLU A 272 23.87 -4.77 0.09
N VAL A 273 22.83 -5.50 0.53
CA VAL A 273 22.30 -6.65 -0.22
C VAL A 273 21.70 -6.22 -1.57
N LEU A 274 21.00 -5.11 -1.63
CA LEU A 274 20.49 -4.57 -2.90
C LEU A 274 21.66 -4.28 -3.86
N SER A 275 22.68 -3.60 -3.38
CA SER A 275 23.87 -3.27 -4.16
C SER A 275 24.60 -4.53 -4.65
N SER A 276 24.85 -5.50 -3.77
CA SER A 276 25.55 -6.75 -4.13
C SER A 276 24.78 -7.61 -5.13
N ARG A 277 23.47 -7.53 -5.16
CA ARG A 277 22.60 -8.23 -6.12
C ARG A 277 22.31 -7.42 -7.39
N GLY A 278 22.87 -6.22 -7.53
CA GLY A 278 22.59 -5.33 -8.65
C GLY A 278 21.13 -4.83 -8.70
N LEU A 279 20.40 -4.89 -7.56
CA LEU A 279 19.03 -4.40 -7.46
C LEU A 279 19.04 -2.90 -7.17
N ARG A 280 18.43 -2.12 -8.04
CA ARG A 280 18.45 -0.65 -7.99
C ARG A 280 17.24 -0.11 -7.22
N PRO A 281 17.43 0.57 -6.08
CA PRO A 281 16.36 1.26 -5.40
C PRO A 281 15.81 2.41 -6.24
N VAL A 282 14.49 2.43 -6.45
CA VAL A 282 13.78 3.46 -7.21
C VAL A 282 12.59 4.00 -6.40
N THR A 283 12.14 5.21 -6.74
CA THR A 283 10.88 5.73 -6.18
C THR A 283 9.68 5.10 -6.87
N LEU A 284 8.52 5.04 -6.21
CA LEU A 284 7.28 4.60 -6.86
C LEU A 284 6.92 5.50 -8.05
N ARG A 285 7.22 6.80 -7.97
CA ARG A 285 6.96 7.75 -9.06
C ARG A 285 7.74 7.45 -10.32
N SER A 286 9.00 7.03 -10.19
CA SER A 286 9.85 6.70 -11.34
C SER A 286 9.46 5.39 -12.01
N ALA A 287 8.55 4.64 -11.42
CA ALA A 287 7.97 3.42 -11.98
C ALA A 287 6.57 3.65 -12.59
N LEU A 288 6.07 4.88 -12.58
CA LEU A 288 4.87 5.25 -13.34
C LEU A 288 5.16 5.14 -14.84
N PRO A 289 4.17 4.67 -15.64
CA PRO A 289 4.27 4.62 -17.09
C PRO A 289 4.40 6.01 -17.69
#